data_23c82d98ec5a6be022cf55f377771432
#
_entry.id   23c82d98ec5a6be022cf55f377771432
#
_cell.length_a   1.000
_cell.length_b   1.000
_cell.length_c   1.000
_cell.angle_alpha   90.00
_cell.angle_beta   90.00
_cell.angle_gamma   90.00
#
_symmetry.space_group_name_H-M   'P 1'
#
loop_
_entity.id
_entity.type
_entity.pdbx_description
1 polymer ?
#
loop_
_entity_poly.entity_id
_entity_poly.type
_entity_poly.pdbx_seq_one_letter_code
_entity_poly.pdbx_strand_id
1 'polypeptide(L)'
;MLRIRREDLPFVGSSHQFVGAHNADVGVSVFLFNGKPGAGPGPHRHPYDEIQFIQSGRGLYNVNGEEFEARGGDILVIKAGEVHSFRCIGDEPLVQLDVHLSPEFIQENLAG
;
A
#
# COMPACT_ATOMS: atom_id res chain seq x y z
N MET A 1 23.71 -1.37 11.71
CA MET A 1 22.41 -0.70 11.64
C MET A 1 22.40 0.24 10.43
N LEU A 2 21.31 0.29 9.70
CA LEU A 2 21.16 1.16 8.53
C LEU A 2 20.01 2.14 8.81
N ARG A 3 20.24 3.43 8.57
CA ARG A 3 19.19 4.45 8.67
C ARG A 3 18.88 4.98 7.29
N ILE A 4 17.64 4.91 6.89
CA ILE A 4 17.14 5.42 5.62
C ILE A 4 16.11 6.51 5.91
N ARG A 5 16.25 7.66 5.26
CA ARG A 5 15.24 8.71 5.38
C ARG A 5 14.18 8.49 4.29
N ARG A 6 12.93 8.69 4.66
CA ARG A 6 11.81 8.56 3.71
C ARG A 6 12.04 9.41 2.45
N GLU A 7 12.57 10.60 2.62
CA GLU A 7 12.80 11.55 1.53
C GLU A 7 13.80 11.03 0.48
N ASP A 8 14.64 10.07 0.85
CA ASP A 8 15.63 9.48 -0.05
C ASP A 8 15.08 8.29 -0.84
N LEU A 9 13.87 7.84 -0.52
CA LEU A 9 13.21 6.75 -1.24
C LEU A 9 12.50 7.26 -2.48
N PRO A 10 12.39 6.45 -3.55
CA PRO A 10 11.59 6.83 -4.72
C PRO A 10 10.16 7.13 -4.32
N PHE A 11 9.59 8.20 -4.88
CA PHE A 11 8.18 8.55 -4.69
C PHE A 11 7.43 8.28 -5.97
N VAL A 12 6.54 7.28 -5.93
CA VAL A 12 5.77 6.83 -7.10
C VAL A 12 4.30 6.76 -6.72
N GLY A 13 3.44 7.34 -7.54
CA GLY A 13 2.03 7.49 -7.19
C GLY A 13 1.92 8.39 -5.98
N SER A 14 1.46 7.86 -4.86
CA SER A 14 1.37 8.60 -3.60
C SER A 14 2.23 7.94 -2.50
N SER A 15 3.23 7.14 -2.87
CA SER A 15 4.03 6.38 -1.92
C SER A 15 5.52 6.61 -2.08
N HIS A 16 6.20 6.78 -0.95
CA HIS A 16 7.63 6.51 -0.90
C HIS A 16 7.82 4.99 -0.80
N GLN A 17 8.66 4.43 -1.65
CA GLN A 17 8.77 2.98 -1.78
C GLN A 17 10.08 2.45 -1.21
N PHE A 18 9.99 1.69 -0.12
CA PHE A 18 11.09 0.91 0.42
C PHE A 18 10.98 -0.50 -0.17
N VAL A 19 11.94 -0.90 -1.00
CA VAL A 19 11.99 -2.24 -1.58
C VAL A 19 13.14 -2.98 -0.91
N GLY A 20 12.83 -4.03 -0.16
CA GLY A 20 13.78 -4.69 0.72
C GLY A 20 15.07 -5.15 0.04
N ALA A 21 14.94 -5.80 -1.11
CA ALA A 21 16.10 -6.29 -1.86
C ALA A 21 17.03 -5.16 -2.33
N HIS A 22 16.45 -3.99 -2.65
CA HIS A 22 17.23 -2.88 -3.22
C HIS A 22 17.78 -1.95 -2.15
N ASN A 23 17.05 -1.75 -1.06
CA ASN A 23 17.38 -0.71 -0.10
C ASN A 23 18.13 -1.21 1.13
N ALA A 24 17.96 -2.48 1.51
CA ALA A 24 18.53 -2.95 2.78
C ALA A 24 18.82 -4.45 2.83
N ASP A 25 18.59 -5.18 1.75
CA ASP A 25 18.75 -6.64 1.71
C ASP A 25 17.95 -7.32 2.83
N VAL A 26 16.68 -7.00 2.91
CA VAL A 26 15.73 -7.61 3.87
C VAL A 26 14.52 -8.18 3.13
N GLY A 27 13.82 -9.09 3.78
CA GLY A 27 12.76 -9.89 3.18
C GLY A 27 11.40 -9.23 3.04
N VAL A 28 11.28 -7.93 3.28
CA VAL A 28 10.02 -7.19 3.18
C VAL A 28 10.21 -5.90 2.41
N SER A 29 9.10 -5.42 1.84
CA SER A 29 9.05 -4.10 1.21
C SER A 29 7.91 -3.32 1.85
N VAL A 30 8.06 -2.00 2.01
CA VAL A 30 7.07 -1.17 2.68
C VAL A 30 6.84 0.08 1.85
N PHE A 31 5.58 0.34 1.51
CA PHE A 31 5.19 1.55 0.84
C PHE A 31 4.56 2.51 1.85
N LEU A 32 5.10 3.70 1.91
CA LEU A 32 4.64 4.76 2.80
C LEU A 32 3.67 5.62 1.99
N PHE A 33 2.39 5.23 2.02
CA PHE A 33 1.34 5.90 1.24
C PHE A 33 0.82 7.13 1.98
N ASN A 34 0.73 8.24 1.25
CA ASN A 34 0.12 9.47 1.74
C ASN A 34 -0.63 10.09 0.55
N GLY A 35 -1.92 9.79 0.45
CA GLY A 35 -2.73 10.16 -0.70
C GLY A 35 -3.73 11.25 -0.39
N LYS A 36 -3.86 12.21 -1.31
CA LYS A 36 -4.93 13.22 -1.29
C LYS A 36 -6.28 12.56 -1.56
N PRO A 37 -7.41 13.23 -1.25
CA PRO A 37 -8.71 12.75 -1.65
C PRO A 37 -8.75 12.32 -3.13
N GLY A 38 -9.24 11.11 -3.38
CA GLY A 38 -9.29 10.51 -4.70
C GLY A 38 -8.06 9.70 -5.11
N ALA A 39 -6.94 9.86 -4.44
CA ALA A 39 -5.72 9.12 -4.76
C ALA A 39 -5.80 7.66 -4.29
N GLY A 40 -5.19 6.77 -5.04
CA GLY A 40 -5.10 5.36 -4.73
C GLY A 40 -4.92 4.51 -5.99
N PRO A 41 -4.39 3.32 -5.85
CA PRO A 41 -4.18 2.43 -6.98
C PRO A 41 -5.48 1.80 -7.47
N GLY A 42 -5.56 1.57 -8.78
CA GLY A 42 -6.61 0.76 -9.38
C GLY A 42 -6.46 -0.73 -9.05
N PRO A 43 -7.34 -1.58 -9.61
CA PRO A 43 -7.31 -3.01 -9.32
C PRO A 43 -5.97 -3.65 -9.67
N HIS A 44 -5.42 -4.41 -8.74
CA HIS A 44 -4.14 -5.10 -8.91
C HIS A 44 -4.03 -6.26 -7.93
N ARG A 45 -3.02 -7.09 -8.10
CA ARG A 45 -2.72 -8.20 -7.17
C ARG A 45 -1.21 -8.46 -7.11
N HIS A 46 -0.81 -9.14 -6.04
CA HIS A 46 0.56 -9.56 -5.80
C HIS A 46 0.63 -11.07 -5.58
N PRO A 47 1.76 -11.72 -5.90
CA PRO A 47 1.94 -13.15 -5.62
C PRO A 47 2.32 -13.43 -4.16
N TYR A 48 2.21 -12.46 -3.27
CA TYR A 48 2.55 -12.54 -1.85
C TYR A 48 1.49 -11.82 -1.02
N ASP A 49 1.50 -12.05 0.29
CA ASP A 49 0.58 -11.40 1.22
C ASP A 49 1.01 -9.95 1.48
N GLU A 50 0.03 -9.08 1.67
CA GLU A 50 0.25 -7.68 2.01
C GLU A 50 -0.55 -7.34 3.25
N ILE A 51 0.02 -6.53 4.13
CA ILE A 51 -0.69 -6.02 5.30
C ILE A 51 -0.71 -4.49 5.21
N GLN A 52 -1.90 -3.92 5.27
CA GLN A 52 -2.09 -2.47 5.21
C GLN A 52 -2.44 -1.95 6.60
N PHE A 53 -1.59 -1.11 7.15
CA PHE A 53 -1.82 -0.45 8.44
C PHE A 53 -2.29 0.97 8.14
N ILE A 54 -3.58 1.24 8.36
CA ILE A 54 -4.13 2.57 8.13
C ILE A 54 -3.85 3.41 9.36
N GLN A 55 -3.12 4.50 9.17
CA GLN A 55 -2.68 5.35 10.27
C GLN A 55 -3.61 6.53 10.50
N SER A 56 -4.09 7.17 9.43
CA SER A 56 -5.02 8.29 9.52
C SER A 56 -5.80 8.45 8.22
N GLY A 57 -6.92 9.17 8.29
CA GLY A 57 -7.81 9.36 7.16
C GLY A 57 -8.75 8.19 6.96
N ARG A 58 -9.47 8.20 5.82
CA ARG A 58 -10.42 7.17 5.44
C ARG A 58 -10.18 6.75 4.00
N GLY A 59 -10.35 5.45 3.73
CA GLY A 59 -10.26 4.92 2.39
C GLY A 59 -11.49 4.11 2.03
N LEU A 60 -11.80 4.06 0.74
CA LEU A 60 -12.78 3.14 0.17
C LEU A 60 -11.99 2.02 -0.51
N TYR A 61 -12.16 0.81 -0.02
CA TYR A 61 -11.39 -0.37 -0.43
C TYR A 61 -12.28 -1.35 -1.17
N ASN A 62 -11.70 -2.04 -2.13
CA ASN A 62 -12.35 -3.14 -2.82
C ASN A 62 -11.40 -4.33 -2.81
N VAL A 63 -11.83 -5.46 -2.24
CA VAL A 63 -11.06 -6.69 -2.22
C VAL A 63 -11.94 -7.81 -2.78
N ASN A 64 -11.51 -8.40 -3.89
CA ASN A 64 -12.26 -9.44 -4.59
C ASN A 64 -13.71 -9.06 -4.90
N GLY A 65 -13.95 -7.77 -5.22
CA GLY A 65 -15.29 -7.27 -5.55
C GLY A 65 -16.12 -6.80 -4.37
N GLU A 66 -15.64 -6.98 -3.14
CA GLU A 66 -16.32 -6.49 -1.96
C GLU A 66 -15.82 -5.09 -1.59
N GLU A 67 -16.71 -4.12 -1.56
CA GLU A 67 -16.39 -2.73 -1.26
C GLU A 67 -16.70 -2.40 0.19
N PHE A 68 -15.77 -1.71 0.87
CA PHE A 68 -15.93 -1.32 2.26
C PHE A 68 -15.07 -0.10 2.59
N GLU A 69 -15.48 0.64 3.62
CA GLU A 69 -14.65 1.71 4.18
C GLU A 69 -13.75 1.18 5.28
N ALA A 70 -12.54 1.74 5.36
CA ALA A 70 -11.65 1.55 6.51
C ALA A 70 -10.99 2.89 6.85
N ARG A 71 -10.50 3.03 8.07
CA ARG A 71 -10.00 4.29 8.59
C ARG A 71 -8.80 4.06 9.51
N GLY A 72 -8.20 5.15 9.94
CA GLY A 72 -7.07 5.12 10.86
C GLY A 72 -7.31 4.20 12.06
N GLY A 73 -6.36 3.29 12.29
CA GLY A 73 -6.45 2.24 13.30
C GLY A 73 -6.84 0.87 12.75
N ASP A 74 -7.39 0.80 11.54
CA ASP A 74 -7.74 -0.49 10.92
C ASP A 74 -6.51 -1.15 10.30
N ILE A 75 -6.51 -2.48 10.32
CA ILE A 75 -5.47 -3.29 9.70
C ILE A 75 -6.15 -4.22 8.71
N LEU A 76 -5.70 -4.19 7.46
CA LEU A 76 -6.23 -5.05 6.40
C LEU A 76 -5.16 -6.07 6.01
N VAL A 77 -5.54 -7.34 5.95
CA VAL A 77 -4.66 -8.40 5.48
C VAL A 77 -5.16 -8.84 4.11
N ILE A 78 -4.35 -8.59 3.10
CA ILE A 78 -4.65 -8.95 1.71
C ILE A 78 -3.82 -10.18 1.38
N LYS A 79 -4.49 -11.29 1.07
CA LYS A 79 -3.79 -12.54 0.78
C LYS A 79 -3.27 -12.55 -0.65
N ALA A 80 -2.22 -13.34 -0.88
CA ALA A 80 -1.64 -13.52 -2.20
C ALA A 80 -2.72 -13.83 -3.25
N GLY A 81 -2.69 -13.12 -4.37
CA GLY A 81 -3.62 -13.31 -5.48
C GLY A 81 -4.95 -12.57 -5.34
N GLU A 82 -5.27 -12.01 -4.18
CA GLU A 82 -6.51 -11.24 -4.03
C GLU A 82 -6.44 -9.93 -4.79
N VAL A 83 -7.40 -9.71 -5.67
CA VAL A 83 -7.50 -8.46 -6.44
C VAL A 83 -8.02 -7.36 -5.53
N HIS A 84 -7.29 -6.26 -5.44
CA HIS A 84 -7.64 -5.17 -4.54
C HIS A 84 -7.32 -3.80 -5.14
N SER A 85 -8.03 -2.81 -4.63
CA SER A 85 -7.86 -1.40 -4.96
C SER A 85 -8.32 -0.57 -3.79
N PHE A 86 -7.92 0.69 -3.75
CA PHE A 86 -8.45 1.63 -2.78
C PHE A 86 -8.26 3.07 -3.26
N ARG A 87 -8.99 3.98 -2.62
CA ARG A 87 -8.78 5.41 -2.82
C ARG A 87 -9.11 6.17 -1.54
N CYS A 88 -8.43 7.28 -1.35
CA CYS A 88 -8.74 8.21 -0.26
C CYS A 88 -10.12 8.82 -0.47
N ILE A 89 -10.93 8.82 0.57
CA ILE A 89 -12.23 9.49 0.60
C ILE A 89 -12.25 10.52 1.73
N GLY A 90 -13.25 11.40 1.69
CA GLY A 90 -13.30 12.52 2.63
C GLY A 90 -12.39 13.65 2.19
N ASP A 91 -12.07 14.55 3.10
CA ASP A 91 -11.31 15.78 2.82
C ASP A 91 -9.93 15.80 3.49
N GLU A 92 -9.54 14.70 4.16
CA GLU A 92 -8.23 14.54 4.77
C GLU A 92 -7.39 13.52 3.99
N PRO A 93 -6.06 13.64 4.03
CA PRO A 93 -5.19 12.63 3.41
C PRO A 93 -5.37 11.26 4.05
N LEU A 94 -5.27 10.22 3.22
CA LEU A 94 -5.17 8.84 3.69
C LEU A 94 -3.69 8.50 3.86
N VAL A 95 -3.30 8.13 5.08
CA VAL A 95 -1.93 7.73 5.40
C VAL A 95 -1.94 6.29 5.83
N GLN A 96 -1.19 5.45 5.13
CA GLN A 96 -1.10 4.04 5.48
C GLN A 96 0.27 3.46 5.15
N LEU A 97 0.64 2.40 5.87
CA LEU A 97 1.82 1.61 5.60
C LEU A 97 1.38 0.33 4.91
N ASP A 98 1.85 0.09 3.70
CA ASP A 98 1.58 -1.13 2.95
C ASP A 98 2.80 -2.04 3.06
N VAL A 99 2.68 -3.08 3.88
CA VAL A 99 3.77 -4.04 4.10
C VAL A 99 3.61 -5.21 3.14
N HIS A 100 4.51 -5.28 2.18
CA HIS A 100 4.58 -6.38 1.21
C HIS A 100 5.53 -7.44 1.76
N LEU A 101 5.04 -8.66 1.96
CA LEU A 101 5.85 -9.76 2.52
C LEU A 101 6.72 -10.38 1.41
N SER A 102 7.56 -9.55 0.83
CA SER A 102 8.46 -9.90 -0.26
C SER A 102 9.63 -8.93 -0.30
N PRO A 103 10.85 -9.42 -0.58
CA PRO A 103 12.00 -8.53 -0.79
C PRO A 103 11.89 -7.72 -2.09
N GLU A 104 11.01 -8.13 -3.01
CA GLU A 104 10.80 -7.46 -4.28
C GLU A 104 9.37 -6.98 -4.42
N PHE A 105 9.17 -5.91 -5.18
CA PHE A 105 7.86 -5.42 -5.52
C PHE A 105 7.40 -6.06 -6.84
N ILE A 106 6.36 -6.89 -6.76
CA ILE A 106 5.78 -7.59 -7.91
C ILE A 106 4.29 -7.28 -7.93
N GLN A 107 3.81 -6.71 -9.03
CA GLN A 107 2.41 -6.30 -9.13
C GLN A 107 1.88 -6.58 -10.54
N GLU A 108 0.69 -7.17 -10.58
CA GLU A 108 -0.08 -7.31 -11.82
C GLU A 108 -1.24 -6.34 -11.75
N ASN A 109 -1.24 -5.34 -12.64
CA ASN A 109 -2.34 -4.40 -12.77
C ASN A 109 -3.43 -5.00 -13.65
N LEU A 110 -4.68 -4.83 -13.24
CA LEU A 110 -5.83 -5.40 -13.92
C LEU A 110 -6.69 -4.29 -14.51
N ALA A 111 -7.33 -4.57 -15.64
CA ALA A 111 -8.24 -3.65 -16.27
C ALA A 111 -9.54 -3.55 -15.46
N GLY A 112 -10.09 -2.37 -15.40
CA GLY A 112 -11.35 -2.12 -14.70
C GLY A 112 -11.28 -0.92 -13.82
#